data_8463a99e244a1bc9884f2169a0777d02
#
_entry.id   8463a99e244a1bc9884f2169a0777d02
#
_cell.length_a   1.000
_cell.length_b   1.000
_cell.length_c   1.000
_cell.angle_alpha   90.00
_cell.angle_beta   90.00
_cell.angle_gamma   90.00
#
_symmetry.space_group_name_H-M   'P 1'
#
loop_
_entity.id
_entity.type
_entity.pdbx_description
1 polymer ?
#
loop_
_entity_poly.entity_id
_entity_poly.type
_entity_poly.pdbx_seq_one_letter_code
_entity_poly.pdbx_strand_id
1 'polypeptide(L)'
;MEVYIQNWRCVDELKLSLGRINVFIGPNASGKSSVAFAVYLAARMPQDPAAFVTQLYGYGFDKLAKNVGGRAEYPVVIRLDDAEIRVEEGGKITTSSRGAGEAYLLPARRLAYLQVMLTIHKAMGEVMKRPETIWVAGFVSFFAEVLKSLPAAPPLPVFISDYLRAVAGIDVEPQKGEVSGVGAFMLKTAPVFSLLEFTYRDPYVELPLDLAPDGFIDFVILDTLARRMPRRALVVVEEPEIHKNPLKVMEYVERLVKVVEEKDVTVVMTTHSDLVVLTLAKLVAQRRLRAEDVKVYYFTREPWIRAEEVKIFPDGTVEKLPDWEEATATLF
;
A
#
# COMPACT_ATOMS: atom_id res chain seq x y z
N MET A 1 3.81 18.06 0.96
CA MET A 1 3.21 17.80 -0.36
C MET A 1 1.74 18.16 -0.30
N GLU A 2 1.27 18.93 -1.27
CA GLU A 2 -0.13 19.35 -1.30
C GLU A 2 -0.97 18.43 -2.17
N VAL A 3 -2.06 17.93 -1.63
CA VAL A 3 -3.03 17.06 -2.32
C VAL A 3 -4.29 17.84 -2.62
N TYR A 4 -4.76 17.75 -3.85
CA TYR A 4 -6.07 18.25 -4.27
C TYR A 4 -6.80 17.16 -5.04
N ILE A 5 -8.03 16.84 -4.62
CA ILE A 5 -8.88 15.85 -5.26
C ILE A 5 -10.27 16.44 -5.45
N GLN A 6 -10.81 16.31 -6.67
CA GLN A 6 -12.14 16.81 -7.01
C GLN A 6 -12.90 15.74 -7.82
N ASN A 7 -14.19 15.59 -7.53
CA ASN A 7 -15.13 14.71 -8.24
C ASN A 7 -14.65 13.27 -8.36
N TRP A 8 -13.92 12.77 -7.35
CA TRP A 8 -13.35 11.42 -7.35
C TRP A 8 -14.10 10.50 -6.37
N ARG A 9 -14.80 9.49 -6.89
CA ARG A 9 -15.58 8.53 -6.07
C ARG A 9 -16.55 9.26 -5.12
N CYS A 10 -16.29 9.20 -3.84
CA CYS A 10 -17.06 9.89 -2.80
C CYS A 10 -16.41 11.21 -2.32
N VAL A 11 -15.42 11.71 -3.06
CA VAL A 11 -14.84 13.04 -2.84
C VAL A 11 -15.55 14.06 -3.72
N ASP A 12 -16.08 15.10 -3.13
CA ASP A 12 -16.54 16.30 -3.83
C ASP A 12 -15.36 17.21 -4.13
N GLU A 13 -14.80 17.79 -3.08
CA GLU A 13 -13.54 18.53 -3.09
C GLU A 13 -12.79 18.25 -1.80
N LEU A 14 -11.50 17.94 -1.90
CA LEU A 14 -10.64 17.66 -0.76
C LEU A 14 -9.26 18.26 -0.95
N LYS A 15 -8.76 18.95 0.09
CA LYS A 15 -7.40 19.50 0.15
C LYS A 15 -6.71 18.98 1.41
N LEU A 16 -5.53 18.39 1.25
CA LEU A 16 -4.72 17.90 2.36
C LEU A 16 -3.27 18.32 2.16
N SER A 17 -2.56 18.51 3.26
CA SER A 17 -1.12 18.71 3.29
C SER A 17 -0.43 17.46 3.86
N LEU A 18 0.41 16.79 3.10
CA LEU A 18 1.11 15.60 3.56
C LEU A 18 2.47 15.96 4.18
N GLY A 19 2.75 15.35 5.34
CA GLY A 19 4.06 15.28 5.97
C GLY A 19 4.89 14.11 5.44
N ARG A 20 5.91 13.72 6.19
CA ARG A 20 6.70 12.51 5.88
C ARG A 20 5.94 11.23 6.22
N ILE A 21 5.13 11.27 7.28
CA ILE A 21 4.29 10.16 7.74
C ILE A 21 2.87 10.67 7.85
N ASN A 22 1.95 10.01 7.14
CA ASN A 22 0.55 10.40 7.07
C ASN A 22 -0.33 9.24 7.48
N VAL A 23 -1.29 9.49 8.34
CA VAL A 23 -2.28 8.51 8.81
C VAL A 23 -3.67 8.98 8.46
N PHE A 24 -4.39 8.19 7.67
CA PHE A 24 -5.80 8.37 7.37
C PHE A 24 -6.58 7.40 8.25
N ILE A 25 -7.22 7.90 9.30
CA ILE A 25 -7.97 7.11 10.28
C ILE A 25 -9.46 7.45 10.22
N GLY A 26 -10.33 6.57 10.67
CA GLY A 26 -11.78 6.76 10.74
C GLY A 26 -12.57 5.48 10.40
N PRO A 27 -13.90 5.52 10.45
CA PRO A 27 -14.76 4.36 10.28
C PRO A 27 -14.65 3.72 8.89
N ASN A 28 -15.21 2.50 8.78
CA ASN A 28 -15.32 1.80 7.50
C ASN A 28 -16.12 2.66 6.50
N ALA A 29 -15.74 2.56 5.22
CA ALA A 29 -16.36 3.30 4.12
C ALA A 29 -16.28 4.83 4.22
N SER A 30 -15.48 5.41 5.13
CA SER A 30 -15.25 6.86 5.23
C SER A 30 -14.42 7.43 4.06
N GLY A 31 -13.83 6.56 3.22
CA GLY A 31 -13.14 6.96 1.99
C GLY A 31 -11.62 7.06 2.09
N LYS A 32 -11.00 6.64 3.19
CA LYS A 32 -9.53 6.62 3.39
C LYS A 32 -8.76 6.01 2.22
N SER A 33 -9.10 4.78 1.84
CA SER A 33 -8.46 4.09 0.69
C SER A 33 -8.70 4.82 -0.63
N SER A 34 -9.86 5.47 -0.80
CA SER A 34 -10.16 6.25 -2.01
C SER A 34 -9.19 7.41 -2.19
N VAL A 35 -8.89 8.11 -1.09
CA VAL A 35 -7.95 9.24 -1.07
C VAL A 35 -6.50 8.75 -1.15
N ALA A 36 -6.14 7.71 -0.39
CA ALA A 36 -4.78 7.15 -0.41
C ALA A 36 -4.40 6.63 -1.81
N PHE A 37 -5.33 5.98 -2.51
CA PHE A 37 -5.09 5.50 -3.88
C PHE A 37 -5.06 6.62 -4.91
N ALA A 38 -5.80 7.71 -4.70
CA ALA A 38 -5.68 8.90 -5.53
C ALA A 38 -4.29 9.55 -5.36
N VAL A 39 -3.80 9.65 -4.12
CA VAL A 39 -2.43 10.11 -3.85
C VAL A 39 -1.40 9.19 -4.51
N TYR A 40 -1.56 7.87 -4.38
CA TYR A 40 -0.69 6.90 -5.04
C TYR A 40 -0.70 7.05 -6.57
N LEU A 41 -1.88 7.21 -7.17
CA LEU A 41 -2.05 7.39 -8.62
C LEU A 41 -1.33 8.65 -9.11
N ALA A 42 -1.48 9.78 -8.41
CA ALA A 42 -0.80 11.03 -8.75
C ALA A 42 0.72 10.93 -8.57
N ALA A 43 1.18 10.29 -7.49
CA ALA A 43 2.60 10.07 -7.25
C ALA A 43 3.23 9.13 -8.29
N ARG A 44 2.52 8.08 -8.69
CA ARG A 44 2.97 7.09 -9.67
C ARG A 44 3.00 7.64 -11.09
N MET A 45 2.10 8.56 -11.41
CA MET A 45 1.92 9.21 -12.71
C MET A 45 2.15 8.26 -13.90
N PRO A 46 1.25 7.26 -14.09
CA PRO A 46 1.44 6.25 -15.12
C PRO A 46 1.34 6.85 -16.53
N GLN A 47 2.03 6.25 -17.50
CA GLN A 47 1.97 6.67 -18.92
C GLN A 47 0.55 6.57 -19.49
N ASP A 48 -0.19 5.55 -19.09
CA ASP A 48 -1.61 5.38 -19.40
C ASP A 48 -2.43 5.35 -18.09
N PRO A 49 -2.93 6.50 -17.64
CA PRO A 49 -3.73 6.58 -16.42
C PRO A 49 -5.05 5.79 -16.50
N ALA A 50 -5.65 5.65 -17.68
CA ALA A 50 -6.91 4.93 -17.85
C ALA A 50 -6.73 3.42 -17.62
N ALA A 51 -5.72 2.83 -18.27
CA ALA A 51 -5.38 1.43 -18.08
C ALA A 51 -4.95 1.16 -16.63
N PHE A 52 -4.15 2.06 -16.04
CA PHE A 52 -3.68 1.92 -14.67
C PHE A 52 -4.82 1.99 -13.64
N VAL A 53 -5.75 2.93 -13.81
CA VAL A 53 -6.93 3.04 -12.95
C VAL A 53 -7.81 1.79 -13.05
N THR A 54 -7.94 1.21 -14.25
CA THR A 54 -8.65 -0.06 -14.44
C THR A 54 -7.96 -1.21 -13.67
N GLN A 55 -6.63 -1.28 -13.69
CA GLN A 55 -5.88 -2.27 -12.90
C GLN A 55 -6.01 -2.04 -11.39
N LEU A 56 -6.06 -0.77 -10.96
CA LEU A 56 -6.12 -0.39 -9.55
C LEU A 56 -7.51 -0.61 -8.93
N TYR A 57 -8.59 -0.44 -9.71
CA TYR A 57 -9.97 -0.46 -9.20
C TYR A 57 -10.89 -1.49 -9.89
N GLY A 58 -10.50 -2.04 -11.03
CA GLY A 58 -11.35 -2.88 -11.88
C GLY A 58 -12.35 -2.09 -12.73
N TYR A 59 -12.34 -0.76 -12.67
CA TYR A 59 -13.24 0.14 -13.38
C TYR A 59 -12.47 1.35 -13.93
N GLY A 60 -12.98 1.91 -15.03
CA GLY A 60 -12.46 3.15 -15.60
C GLY A 60 -12.92 4.41 -14.85
N PHE A 61 -12.40 5.55 -15.25
CA PHE A 61 -12.74 6.84 -14.65
C PHE A 61 -14.24 7.17 -14.71
N ASP A 62 -14.94 6.69 -15.73
CA ASP A 62 -16.39 6.89 -15.90
C ASP A 62 -17.22 6.32 -14.73
N LYS A 63 -16.76 5.21 -14.14
CA LYS A 63 -17.38 4.59 -12.96
C LYS A 63 -16.85 5.10 -11.63
N LEU A 64 -15.71 5.78 -11.66
CA LEU A 64 -15.02 6.29 -10.47
C LEU A 64 -15.20 7.80 -10.29
N ALA A 65 -15.72 8.51 -11.29
CA ALA A 65 -16.16 9.89 -11.12
C ALA A 65 -17.28 9.97 -10.07
N LYS A 66 -17.29 11.06 -9.28
CA LYS A 66 -18.37 11.31 -8.32
C LYS A 66 -19.72 11.28 -9.04
N ASN A 67 -20.67 10.55 -8.49
CA ASN A 67 -21.98 10.40 -9.08
C ASN A 67 -23.05 11.10 -8.21
N VAL A 68 -23.83 11.97 -8.82
CA VAL A 68 -24.94 12.67 -8.16
C VAL A 68 -26.20 12.42 -9.00
N GLY A 69 -27.18 11.76 -8.40
CA GLY A 69 -28.46 11.50 -9.09
C GLY A 69 -28.34 10.71 -10.40
N GLY A 70 -27.35 9.82 -10.53
CA GLY A 70 -27.10 9.01 -11.72
C GLY A 70 -26.20 9.69 -12.77
N ARG A 71 -25.72 10.91 -12.51
CA ARG A 71 -24.80 11.63 -13.41
C ARG A 71 -23.41 11.70 -12.80
N ALA A 72 -22.40 11.39 -13.60
CA ALA A 72 -21.01 11.58 -13.23
C ALA A 72 -20.63 13.06 -13.29
N GLU A 73 -19.97 13.54 -12.27
CA GLU A 73 -19.49 14.93 -12.17
C GLU A 73 -18.06 15.05 -12.72
N TYR A 74 -17.84 16.10 -13.53
CA TYR A 74 -16.54 16.41 -14.16
C TYR A 74 -16.17 17.89 -13.98
N PRO A 75 -14.88 18.28 -14.09
CA PRO A 75 -13.75 17.38 -14.30
C PRO A 75 -13.45 16.55 -13.05
N VAL A 76 -12.93 15.33 -13.24
CA VAL A 76 -12.21 14.63 -12.17
C VAL A 76 -10.81 15.18 -12.11
N VAL A 77 -10.36 15.64 -10.96
CA VAL A 77 -9.00 16.16 -10.77
C VAL A 77 -8.34 15.44 -9.61
N ILE A 78 -7.13 14.94 -9.84
CA ILE A 78 -6.26 14.37 -8.81
C ILE A 78 -4.90 15.03 -8.96
N ARG A 79 -4.48 15.78 -7.94
CA ARG A 79 -3.21 16.51 -7.95
C ARG A 79 -2.41 16.25 -6.69
N LEU A 80 -1.11 16.08 -6.87
CA LEU A 80 -0.11 16.01 -5.83
C LEU A 80 1.05 16.94 -6.21
N ASP A 81 1.19 18.06 -5.50
CA ASP A 81 2.06 19.18 -5.86
C ASP A 81 1.82 19.60 -7.34
N ASP A 82 2.85 19.48 -8.20
CA ASP A 82 2.78 19.83 -9.65
C ASP A 82 2.27 18.67 -10.52
N ALA A 83 2.11 17.47 -9.97
CA ALA A 83 1.61 16.32 -10.70
C ALA A 83 0.08 16.32 -10.70
N GLU A 84 -0.55 16.41 -11.86
CA GLU A 84 -2.01 16.45 -12.01
C GLU A 84 -2.49 15.43 -13.07
N ILE A 85 -3.55 14.74 -12.72
CA ILE A 85 -4.37 13.96 -13.66
C ILE A 85 -5.75 14.62 -13.69
N ARG A 86 -6.16 15.01 -14.88
CA ARG A 86 -7.44 15.65 -15.11
C ARG A 86 -8.23 14.91 -16.18
N VAL A 87 -9.47 14.57 -15.87
CA VAL A 87 -10.37 13.86 -16.77
C VAL A 87 -11.58 14.73 -17.02
N GLU A 88 -11.81 15.08 -18.27
CA GLU A 88 -12.96 15.89 -18.71
C GLU A 88 -14.16 15.00 -19.04
N GLU A 89 -15.33 15.59 -19.11
CA GLU A 89 -16.51 14.95 -19.67
C GLU A 89 -16.20 14.42 -21.07
N GLY A 90 -16.62 13.19 -21.36
CA GLY A 90 -16.24 12.49 -22.60
C GLY A 90 -14.92 11.70 -22.53
N GLY A 91 -14.28 11.65 -21.35
CA GLY A 91 -13.14 10.75 -21.08
C GLY A 91 -11.77 11.25 -21.56
N LYS A 92 -11.66 12.50 -22.00
CA LYS A 92 -10.36 13.09 -22.36
C LYS A 92 -9.52 13.22 -21.08
N ILE A 93 -8.35 12.59 -21.07
CA ILE A 93 -7.40 12.65 -19.95
C ILE A 93 -6.25 13.56 -20.32
N THR A 94 -5.92 14.48 -19.44
CA THR A 94 -4.72 15.32 -19.49
C THR A 94 -3.88 15.06 -18.25
N THR A 95 -2.58 14.95 -18.43
CA THR A 95 -1.62 14.78 -17.34
C THR A 95 -0.58 15.89 -17.39
N SER A 96 -0.24 16.45 -16.24
CA SER A 96 0.92 17.30 -16.09
C SER A 96 1.82 16.71 -15.02
N SER A 97 3.10 16.54 -15.29
CA SER A 97 4.06 16.12 -14.28
C SER A 97 5.40 16.81 -14.50
N ARG A 98 5.93 17.38 -13.42
CA ARG A 98 7.36 17.66 -13.30
C ARG A 98 7.92 16.69 -12.28
N GLY A 99 8.31 15.49 -12.78
CA GLY A 99 8.91 14.46 -11.95
C GLY A 99 7.88 13.46 -11.38
N ALA A 100 7.48 12.50 -12.20
CA ALA A 100 6.86 11.29 -11.71
C ALA A 100 7.82 10.63 -10.69
N GLY A 101 7.40 10.58 -9.43
CA GLY A 101 8.13 9.89 -8.37
C GLY A 101 7.93 8.38 -8.46
N GLU A 102 8.81 7.62 -7.83
CA GLU A 102 8.53 6.22 -7.57
C GLU A 102 7.48 6.12 -6.47
N ALA A 103 6.44 5.33 -6.71
CA ALA A 103 5.40 5.06 -5.74
C ALA A 103 5.13 3.55 -5.63
N TYR A 104 4.81 3.08 -4.42
CA TYR A 104 4.56 1.69 -4.08
C TYR A 104 3.27 1.55 -3.27
N LEU A 105 2.52 0.50 -3.54
CA LEU A 105 1.25 0.20 -2.88
C LEU A 105 1.34 -1.12 -2.12
N LEU A 106 1.08 -1.09 -0.82
CA LEU A 106 0.87 -2.25 0.04
C LEU A 106 -0.62 -2.32 0.42
N PRO A 107 -1.46 -3.01 -0.35
CA PRO A 107 -2.90 -3.07 -0.10
C PRO A 107 -3.23 -3.93 1.13
N ALA A 108 -4.42 -3.78 1.69
CA ALA A 108 -4.86 -4.55 2.85
C ALA A 108 -4.82 -6.08 2.60
N ARG A 109 -5.12 -6.51 1.37
CA ARG A 109 -5.09 -7.94 0.97
C ARG A 109 -3.74 -8.45 0.49
N ARG A 110 -2.63 -7.73 0.78
CA ARG A 110 -1.29 -8.06 0.27
C ARG A 110 -0.83 -9.48 0.57
N LEU A 111 -1.21 -10.06 1.70
CA LEU A 111 -0.86 -11.44 2.05
C LEU A 111 -1.56 -12.45 1.15
N ALA A 112 -2.87 -12.30 0.94
CA ALA A 112 -3.60 -13.16 0.01
C ALA A 112 -3.03 -13.08 -1.41
N TYR A 113 -2.62 -11.90 -1.83
CA TYR A 113 -1.99 -11.70 -3.15
C TYR A 113 -0.63 -12.38 -3.25
N LEU A 114 0.19 -12.31 -2.20
CA LEU A 114 1.46 -13.03 -2.16
C LEU A 114 1.25 -14.54 -2.15
N GLN A 115 0.27 -15.06 -1.40
CA GLN A 115 -0.08 -16.48 -1.40
C GLN A 115 -0.49 -16.97 -2.79
N VAL A 116 -1.29 -16.19 -3.52
CA VAL A 116 -1.63 -16.49 -4.92
C VAL A 116 -0.36 -16.56 -5.77
N MET A 117 0.55 -15.59 -5.66
CA MET A 117 1.82 -15.59 -6.40
C MET A 117 2.66 -16.82 -6.08
N LEU A 118 2.79 -17.19 -4.82
CA LEU A 118 3.57 -18.37 -4.38
C LEU A 118 2.95 -19.67 -4.88
N THR A 119 1.62 -19.80 -4.84
CA THR A 119 0.90 -20.97 -5.37
C THR A 119 1.14 -21.14 -6.86
N ILE A 120 1.03 -20.05 -7.59
CA ILE A 120 1.28 -20.01 -9.03
C ILE A 120 2.73 -20.39 -9.33
N HIS A 121 3.68 -19.85 -8.57
CA HIS A 121 5.10 -20.18 -8.70
C HIS A 121 5.36 -21.69 -8.50
N LYS A 122 4.81 -22.28 -7.44
CA LYS A 122 4.94 -23.71 -7.18
C LYS A 122 4.38 -24.56 -8.33
N ALA A 123 3.18 -24.20 -8.81
CA ALA A 123 2.56 -24.89 -9.95
C ALA A 123 3.43 -24.79 -11.21
N MET A 124 4.02 -23.61 -11.47
CA MET A 124 4.95 -23.43 -12.59
C MET A 124 6.21 -24.26 -12.41
N GLY A 125 6.81 -24.28 -11.23
CA GLY A 125 8.00 -25.07 -10.94
C GLY A 125 7.79 -26.56 -11.19
N GLU A 126 6.63 -27.11 -10.82
CA GLU A 126 6.29 -28.51 -11.09
C GLU A 126 6.06 -28.79 -12.58
N VAL A 127 5.44 -27.87 -13.32
CA VAL A 127 5.27 -27.99 -14.78
C VAL A 127 6.62 -27.94 -15.49
N MET A 128 7.53 -27.07 -15.07
CA MET A 128 8.84 -26.91 -15.71
C MET A 128 9.82 -28.05 -15.42
N LYS A 129 9.61 -28.82 -14.37
CA LYS A 129 10.40 -30.04 -14.11
C LYS A 129 10.13 -31.19 -15.11
N ARG A 130 9.07 -31.09 -15.92
CA ARG A 130 8.70 -32.11 -16.91
C ARG A 130 9.41 -31.83 -18.23
N PRO A 131 10.27 -32.77 -18.74
CA PRO A 131 11.08 -32.54 -19.94
C PRO A 131 10.27 -32.29 -21.23
N GLU A 132 9.00 -32.63 -21.23
CA GLU A 132 8.10 -32.54 -22.40
C GLU A 132 7.49 -31.14 -22.60
N THR A 133 7.74 -30.20 -21.69
CA THR A 133 7.11 -28.85 -21.73
C THR A 133 7.96 -27.85 -22.50
N ILE A 134 8.14 -28.08 -23.82
CA ILE A 134 8.68 -27.10 -24.81
C ILE A 134 7.74 -25.87 -24.98
N TRP A 135 6.73 -25.70 -24.14
CA TRP A 135 5.67 -24.72 -24.26
C TRP A 135 5.82 -23.51 -23.30
N VAL A 136 7.05 -23.21 -22.88
CA VAL A 136 7.29 -22.14 -21.90
C VAL A 136 6.70 -20.78 -22.36
N ALA A 137 6.83 -20.44 -23.63
CA ALA A 137 6.25 -19.20 -24.18
C ALA A 137 4.72 -19.24 -24.18
N GLY A 138 4.12 -20.38 -24.55
CA GLY A 138 2.67 -20.59 -24.51
C GLY A 138 2.12 -20.57 -23.08
N PHE A 139 2.89 -21.11 -22.12
CA PHE A 139 2.50 -21.14 -20.72
C PHE A 139 2.58 -19.74 -20.07
N VAL A 140 3.60 -18.96 -20.35
CA VAL A 140 3.69 -17.55 -19.90
C VAL A 140 2.55 -16.73 -20.47
N SER A 141 2.19 -16.95 -21.76
CA SER A 141 1.03 -16.29 -22.37
C SER A 141 -0.28 -16.77 -21.75
N PHE A 142 -0.46 -18.08 -21.56
CA PHE A 142 -1.61 -18.67 -20.89
C PHE A 142 -1.73 -18.14 -19.45
N PHE A 143 -0.62 -18.03 -18.73
CA PHE A 143 -0.59 -17.51 -17.39
C PHE A 143 -0.92 -16.00 -17.31
N ALA A 144 -0.39 -15.23 -18.24
CA ALA A 144 -0.80 -13.83 -18.39
C ALA A 144 -2.30 -13.67 -18.70
N GLU A 145 -2.86 -14.58 -19.48
CA GLU A 145 -4.31 -14.68 -19.76
C GLU A 145 -5.11 -15.13 -18.53
N VAL A 146 -4.61 -16.12 -17.77
CA VAL A 146 -5.22 -16.55 -16.51
C VAL A 146 -5.18 -15.41 -15.47
N LEU A 147 -4.07 -14.68 -15.35
CA LEU A 147 -4.00 -13.48 -14.51
C LEU A 147 -4.96 -12.38 -14.96
N LYS A 148 -5.21 -12.26 -16.27
CA LYS A 148 -6.18 -11.32 -16.83
C LYS A 148 -7.62 -11.80 -16.62
N SER A 149 -7.86 -13.12 -16.67
CA SER A 149 -9.19 -13.73 -16.57
C SER A 149 -9.61 -14.08 -15.15
N LEU A 150 -8.66 -14.18 -14.21
CA LEU A 150 -9.05 -14.18 -12.80
C LEU A 150 -9.80 -12.87 -12.58
N PRO A 151 -10.97 -12.88 -11.92
CA PRO A 151 -11.51 -11.65 -11.34
C PRO A 151 -10.53 -11.23 -10.24
N ALA A 152 -9.35 -10.81 -10.68
CA ALA A 152 -8.30 -10.35 -9.83
C ALA A 152 -8.87 -9.13 -9.12
N ALA A 153 -9.27 -9.35 -7.87
CA ALA A 153 -9.78 -8.26 -7.06
C ALA A 153 -8.73 -7.15 -7.10
N PRO A 154 -9.04 -5.99 -7.71
CA PRO A 154 -8.15 -4.86 -7.65
C PRO A 154 -7.81 -4.57 -6.18
N PRO A 155 -6.58 -4.19 -5.84
CA PRO A 155 -5.48 -3.77 -6.71
C PRO A 155 -4.39 -4.83 -6.94
N LEU A 156 -4.71 -6.13 -7.02
CA LEU A 156 -3.72 -7.20 -7.17
C LEU A 156 -2.70 -6.96 -8.30
N PRO A 157 -3.10 -6.58 -9.55
CA PRO A 157 -2.12 -6.41 -10.63
C PRO A 157 -1.10 -5.31 -10.33
N VAL A 158 -1.55 -4.23 -9.69
CA VAL A 158 -0.70 -3.09 -9.32
C VAL A 158 0.28 -3.49 -8.21
N PHE A 159 -0.20 -4.18 -7.17
CA PHE A 159 0.65 -4.68 -6.10
C PHE A 159 1.73 -5.64 -6.60
N ILE A 160 1.35 -6.61 -7.45
CA ILE A 160 2.30 -7.55 -8.04
C ILE A 160 3.35 -6.80 -8.88
N SER A 161 2.93 -5.86 -9.71
CA SER A 161 3.84 -5.05 -10.53
C SER A 161 4.82 -4.27 -9.66
N ASP A 162 4.36 -3.61 -8.61
CA ASP A 162 5.20 -2.85 -7.69
C ASP A 162 6.17 -3.76 -6.92
N TYR A 163 5.68 -4.91 -6.43
CA TYR A 163 6.50 -5.87 -5.72
C TYR A 163 7.57 -6.49 -6.62
N LEU A 164 7.21 -6.94 -7.81
CA LEU A 164 8.15 -7.50 -8.77
C LEU A 164 9.19 -6.47 -9.21
N ARG A 165 8.80 -5.22 -9.42
CA ARG A 165 9.73 -4.12 -9.75
C ARG A 165 10.74 -3.90 -8.63
N ALA A 166 10.31 -3.94 -7.38
CA ALA A 166 11.21 -3.83 -6.23
C ALA A 166 12.14 -5.04 -6.10
N VAL A 167 11.68 -6.23 -6.49
CA VAL A 167 12.40 -7.50 -6.33
C VAL A 167 13.31 -7.82 -7.52
N ALA A 168 12.97 -7.37 -8.73
CA ALA A 168 13.69 -7.69 -9.98
C ALA A 168 15.17 -7.25 -9.99
N GLY A 169 15.58 -6.31 -9.14
CA GLY A 169 16.98 -5.90 -8.96
C GLY A 169 17.76 -6.67 -7.90
N ILE A 170 17.25 -7.81 -7.42
CA ILE A 170 17.95 -8.61 -6.39
C ILE A 170 19.08 -9.40 -7.05
N ASP A 171 20.32 -9.10 -6.69
CA ASP A 171 21.48 -9.92 -7.05
C ASP A 171 21.41 -11.31 -6.41
N VAL A 172 22.01 -12.29 -7.09
CA VAL A 172 21.88 -13.75 -6.87
C VAL A 172 22.42 -14.24 -5.51
N GLU A 173 22.92 -13.37 -4.65
CA GLU A 173 23.40 -13.79 -3.33
C GLU A 173 22.23 -14.03 -2.36
N PRO A 174 22.24 -15.16 -1.62
CA PRO A 174 21.22 -15.45 -0.64
C PRO A 174 21.23 -14.38 0.45
N GLN A 175 20.16 -13.62 0.55
CA GLN A 175 20.00 -12.57 1.57
C GLN A 175 19.31 -13.15 2.79
N LYS A 176 19.98 -13.03 3.95
CA LYS A 176 19.38 -13.32 5.24
C LYS A 176 18.76 -12.04 5.80
N GLY A 177 17.53 -12.11 6.25
CA GLY A 177 16.88 -11.08 7.02
C GLY A 177 16.32 -11.65 8.31
N GLU A 178 16.45 -10.91 9.41
CA GLU A 178 15.84 -11.28 10.68
C GLU A 178 14.70 -10.32 10.97
N VAL A 179 13.56 -10.89 11.30
CA VAL A 179 12.43 -10.15 11.86
C VAL A 179 12.53 -10.33 13.37
N SER A 180 12.82 -9.23 14.07
CA SER A 180 13.09 -9.21 15.50
C SER A 180 12.07 -10.04 16.29
N GLY A 181 12.55 -11.04 17.03
CA GLY A 181 11.78 -11.89 17.92
C GLY A 181 10.75 -12.82 17.25
N VAL A 182 10.77 -12.99 15.91
CA VAL A 182 9.77 -13.80 15.19
C VAL A 182 10.40 -14.89 14.34
N GLY A 183 11.59 -14.66 13.77
CA GLY A 183 12.29 -15.61 12.92
C GLY A 183 13.17 -14.95 11.88
N ALA A 184 13.91 -15.76 11.15
CA ALA A 184 14.76 -15.33 10.05
C ALA A 184 14.17 -15.81 8.71
N PHE A 185 14.41 -15.08 7.65
CA PHE A 185 14.09 -15.51 6.30
C PHE A 185 15.33 -15.60 5.43
N MET A 186 15.32 -16.54 4.50
CA MET A 186 16.36 -16.68 3.50
C MET A 186 15.74 -16.56 2.10
N LEU A 187 16.32 -15.67 1.31
CA LEU A 187 15.95 -15.46 -0.07
C LEU A 187 16.94 -16.23 -0.93
N LYS A 188 16.46 -17.20 -1.71
CA LYS A 188 17.26 -17.89 -2.73
C LYS A 188 16.78 -17.47 -4.11
N THR A 189 17.71 -17.12 -4.97
CA THR A 189 17.42 -16.81 -6.38
C THR A 189 18.12 -17.83 -7.25
N ALA A 190 17.43 -18.42 -8.23
CA ALA A 190 18.05 -19.21 -9.27
C ALA A 190 18.00 -18.46 -10.62
N PRO A 191 19.01 -18.60 -11.49
CA PRO A 191 19.10 -17.82 -12.70
C PRO A 191 17.99 -18.19 -13.68
N VAL A 192 17.31 -17.19 -14.19
CA VAL A 192 16.36 -17.16 -15.32
C VAL A 192 14.86 -17.31 -14.99
N PHE A 193 14.42 -18.11 -13.99
CA PHE A 193 12.99 -18.27 -13.66
C PHE A 193 12.72 -18.45 -12.16
N SER A 194 13.69 -18.18 -11.31
CA SER A 194 13.51 -18.32 -9.88
C SER A 194 12.71 -17.15 -9.35
N LEU A 195 11.50 -17.43 -9.19
CA LEU A 195 10.70 -16.78 -8.21
C LEU A 195 11.36 -17.06 -6.85
N LEU A 196 11.31 -16.07 -6.00
CA LEU A 196 11.99 -16.03 -4.73
C LEU A 196 11.52 -17.17 -3.83
N GLU A 197 12.39 -18.11 -3.48
CA GLU A 197 12.11 -19.07 -2.43
C GLU A 197 12.40 -18.42 -1.09
N PHE A 198 11.35 -18.04 -0.38
CA PHE A 198 11.42 -17.59 0.99
C PHE A 198 11.23 -18.79 1.91
N THR A 199 12.08 -18.88 2.92
CA THR A 199 11.94 -19.86 3.98
C THR A 199 11.80 -19.12 5.31
N TYR A 200 10.75 -19.44 6.05
CA TYR A 200 10.61 -19.05 7.44
C TYR A 200 11.46 -20.00 8.29
N ARG A 201 12.24 -19.45 9.20
CA ARG A 201 13.01 -20.25 10.16
C ARG A 201 12.91 -19.63 11.54
N ASP A 202 12.50 -20.41 12.49
CA ASP A 202 12.63 -20.13 13.91
C ASP A 202 13.52 -21.18 14.59
N PRO A 203 13.77 -21.10 15.91
CA PRO A 203 14.62 -22.09 16.61
C PRO A 203 14.14 -23.53 16.53
N TYR A 204 12.88 -23.77 16.16
CA TYR A 204 12.23 -25.08 16.25
C TYR A 204 11.80 -25.63 14.89
N VAL A 205 11.58 -24.76 13.90
CA VAL A 205 11.02 -25.18 12.62
C VAL A 205 11.55 -24.35 11.44
N GLU A 206 11.67 -25.01 10.30
CA GLU A 206 11.91 -24.37 9.02
C GLU A 206 10.74 -24.69 8.08
N LEU A 207 10.06 -23.66 7.58
CA LEU A 207 8.85 -23.77 6.75
C LEU A 207 8.98 -22.95 5.46
N PRO A 208 8.39 -23.42 4.36
CA PRO A 208 8.14 -22.55 3.19
C PRO A 208 7.32 -21.32 3.61
N LEU A 209 7.51 -20.21 2.90
CA LEU A 209 6.86 -18.93 3.25
C LEU A 209 5.33 -19.00 3.27
N ASP A 210 4.73 -19.83 2.43
CA ASP A 210 3.28 -20.04 2.37
C ASP A 210 2.69 -20.73 3.61
N LEU A 211 3.54 -21.33 4.44
CA LEU A 211 3.19 -21.92 5.73
C LEU A 211 3.66 -21.07 6.91
N ALA A 212 4.34 -19.96 6.65
CA ALA A 212 4.79 -19.04 7.68
C ALA A 212 3.61 -18.26 8.29
N PRO A 213 3.74 -17.79 9.54
CA PRO A 213 2.71 -16.93 10.13
C PRO A 213 2.50 -15.64 9.33
N ASP A 214 1.23 -15.27 9.10
CA ASP A 214 0.84 -14.11 8.28
C ASP A 214 1.53 -12.81 8.71
N GLY A 215 1.60 -12.57 10.02
CA GLY A 215 2.28 -11.39 10.55
C GLY A 215 3.77 -11.34 10.20
N PHE A 216 4.45 -12.50 10.09
CA PHE A 216 5.84 -12.57 9.63
C PHE A 216 5.96 -12.25 8.15
N ILE A 217 5.08 -12.80 7.32
CA ILE A 217 5.08 -12.57 5.86
C ILE A 217 4.98 -11.07 5.57
N ASP A 218 4.15 -10.33 6.31
CA ASP A 218 3.97 -8.90 6.11
C ASP A 218 5.23 -8.09 6.40
N PHE A 219 6.01 -8.47 7.42
CA PHE A 219 7.34 -7.88 7.66
C PHE A 219 8.32 -8.18 6.52
N VAL A 220 8.28 -9.41 5.97
CA VAL A 220 9.13 -9.77 4.80
C VAL A 220 8.79 -8.90 3.59
N ILE A 221 7.50 -8.67 3.33
CA ILE A 221 7.05 -7.79 2.24
C ILE A 221 7.61 -6.37 2.45
N LEU A 222 7.43 -5.81 3.64
CA LEU A 222 7.91 -4.47 3.97
C LEU A 222 9.44 -4.36 3.80
N ASP A 223 10.19 -5.32 4.35
CA ASP A 223 11.65 -5.31 4.28
C ASP A 223 12.18 -5.45 2.87
N THR A 224 11.56 -6.31 2.08
CA THR A 224 11.93 -6.49 0.69
C THR A 224 11.75 -5.19 -0.10
N LEU A 225 10.60 -4.54 0.08
CA LEU A 225 10.36 -3.23 -0.52
C LEU A 225 11.33 -2.18 0.00
N ALA A 226 11.53 -2.09 1.31
CA ALA A 226 12.40 -1.09 1.93
C ALA A 226 13.84 -1.18 1.43
N ARG A 227 14.36 -2.38 1.18
CA ARG A 227 15.73 -2.56 0.66
C ARG A 227 15.90 -2.00 -0.76
N ARG A 228 14.86 -2.10 -1.59
CA ARG A 228 14.92 -1.86 -3.03
C ARG A 228 14.29 -0.57 -3.48
N MET A 229 13.31 -0.05 -2.74
CA MET A 229 12.72 1.23 -3.12
C MET A 229 13.77 2.35 -3.13
N PRO A 230 13.72 3.25 -4.11
CA PRO A 230 14.61 4.39 -4.18
C PRO A 230 14.30 5.40 -3.06
N ARG A 231 15.23 6.31 -2.82
CA ARG A 231 14.98 7.46 -1.94
C ARG A 231 13.87 8.34 -2.50
N ARG A 232 13.14 9.00 -1.60
CA ARG A 232 12.04 9.93 -1.93
C ARG A 232 10.85 9.30 -2.65
N ALA A 233 10.72 7.97 -2.55
CA ALA A 233 9.50 7.29 -3.01
C ALA A 233 8.31 7.64 -2.11
N LEU A 234 7.09 7.47 -2.64
CA LEU A 234 5.87 7.48 -1.86
C LEU A 234 5.38 6.04 -1.64
N VAL A 235 5.05 5.71 -0.40
CA VAL A 235 4.56 4.37 -0.05
C VAL A 235 3.17 4.48 0.56
N VAL A 236 2.19 3.84 -0.04
CA VAL A 236 0.85 3.68 0.54
C VAL A 236 0.74 2.33 1.20
N VAL A 237 0.38 2.30 2.48
CA VAL A 237 0.17 1.08 3.26
C VAL A 237 -1.26 1.06 3.77
N GLU A 238 -2.08 0.15 3.26
CA GLU A 238 -3.40 -0.07 3.83
C GLU A 238 -3.32 -1.02 5.03
N GLU A 239 -4.01 -0.64 6.09
CA GLU A 239 -4.21 -1.44 7.28
C GLU A 239 -2.92 -2.11 7.78
N PRO A 240 -1.94 -1.35 8.29
CA PRO A 240 -0.70 -1.89 8.85
C PRO A 240 -0.95 -2.84 10.02
N GLU A 241 -2.10 -2.76 10.67
CA GLU A 241 -2.54 -3.60 11.79
C GLU A 241 -3.02 -5.00 11.39
N ILE A 242 -3.35 -5.23 10.11
CA ILE A 242 -3.96 -6.50 9.69
C ILE A 242 -3.07 -7.71 10.02
N HIS A 243 -3.68 -8.80 10.50
CA HIS A 243 -3.02 -10.05 10.91
C HIS A 243 -1.92 -9.91 11.99
N LYS A 244 -1.93 -8.82 12.76
CA LYS A 244 -0.94 -8.57 13.81
C LYS A 244 -1.59 -8.41 15.19
N ASN A 245 -0.93 -8.94 16.21
CA ASN A 245 -1.27 -8.60 17.58
C ASN A 245 -0.78 -7.16 17.90
N PRO A 246 -1.27 -6.52 18.98
CA PRO A 246 -0.94 -5.13 19.29
C PRO A 246 0.57 -4.82 19.32
N LEU A 247 1.39 -5.69 19.88
CA LEU A 247 2.84 -5.48 19.95
C LEU A 247 3.48 -5.52 18.56
N LYS A 248 2.99 -6.40 17.68
CA LYS A 248 3.46 -6.50 16.30
C LYS A 248 2.99 -5.33 15.43
N VAL A 249 1.82 -4.76 15.71
CA VAL A 249 1.41 -3.49 15.08
C VAL A 249 2.39 -2.38 15.42
N MET A 250 2.72 -2.22 16.70
CA MET A 250 3.70 -1.22 17.15
C MET A 250 5.06 -1.43 16.47
N GLU A 251 5.58 -2.66 16.44
CA GLU A 251 6.85 -2.99 15.78
C GLU A 251 6.81 -2.67 14.28
N TYR A 252 5.71 -2.99 13.60
CA TYR A 252 5.55 -2.70 12.17
C TYR A 252 5.55 -1.20 11.88
N VAL A 253 4.84 -0.40 12.69
CA VAL A 253 4.83 1.06 12.57
C VAL A 253 6.21 1.64 12.86
N GLU A 254 6.91 1.18 13.92
CA GLU A 254 8.28 1.61 14.23
C GLU A 254 9.24 1.29 13.06
N ARG A 255 9.04 0.15 12.40
CA ARG A 255 9.84 -0.24 11.23
C ARG A 255 9.54 0.63 10.00
N LEU A 256 8.28 1.00 9.77
CA LEU A 256 7.92 1.98 8.73
C LEU A 256 8.58 3.34 9.00
N VAL A 257 8.56 3.82 10.24
CA VAL A 257 9.26 5.07 10.64
C VAL A 257 10.75 4.99 10.31
N LYS A 258 11.40 3.87 10.63
CA LYS A 258 12.81 3.66 10.31
C LYS A 258 13.06 3.71 8.79
N VAL A 259 12.19 3.12 7.98
CA VAL A 259 12.27 3.19 6.51
C VAL A 259 12.14 4.64 6.03
N VAL A 260 11.24 5.43 6.62
CA VAL A 260 11.08 6.87 6.32
C VAL A 260 12.39 7.62 6.60
N GLU A 261 13.03 7.35 7.73
CA GLU A 261 14.29 8.00 8.11
C GLU A 261 15.45 7.62 7.18
N GLU A 262 15.63 6.32 6.91
CA GLU A 262 16.75 5.80 6.13
C GLU A 262 16.66 6.13 4.64
N LYS A 263 15.44 6.12 4.08
CA LYS A 263 15.22 6.28 2.64
C LYS A 263 14.66 7.66 2.25
N ASP A 264 14.32 8.50 3.23
CA ASP A 264 13.68 9.80 2.97
C ASP A 264 12.39 9.64 2.14
N VAL A 265 11.60 8.62 2.44
CA VAL A 265 10.34 8.33 1.76
C VAL A 265 9.18 9.02 2.45
N THR A 266 8.08 9.21 1.73
CA THR A 266 6.80 9.62 2.30
C THR A 266 5.90 8.39 2.44
N VAL A 267 5.30 8.21 3.61
CA VAL A 267 4.37 7.12 3.86
C VAL A 267 2.96 7.66 4.08
N VAL A 268 1.98 7.03 3.45
CA VAL A 268 0.54 7.25 3.69
C VAL A 268 -0.06 5.93 4.17
N MET A 269 -0.52 5.90 5.41
CA MET A 269 -1.19 4.73 6.00
C MET A 269 -2.69 4.97 6.07
N THR A 270 -3.48 3.97 5.71
CA THR A 270 -4.92 3.94 6.07
C THR A 270 -5.11 2.95 7.20
N THR A 271 -5.88 3.29 8.21
CA THR A 271 -6.06 2.44 9.40
C THR A 271 -7.44 2.61 10.02
N HIS A 272 -7.86 1.59 10.77
CA HIS A 272 -8.99 1.62 11.69
C HIS A 272 -8.52 1.52 13.15
N SER A 273 -7.20 1.43 13.38
CA SER A 273 -6.63 1.17 14.69
C SER A 273 -5.98 2.42 15.27
N ASP A 274 -6.48 2.88 16.40
CA ASP A 274 -5.88 3.98 17.17
C ASP A 274 -4.45 3.66 17.59
N LEU A 275 -4.12 2.37 17.70
CA LEU A 275 -2.78 1.91 18.09
C LEU A 275 -1.69 2.40 17.11
N VAL A 276 -2.03 2.59 15.83
CA VAL A 276 -1.11 3.17 14.83
C VAL A 276 -0.78 4.62 15.22
N VAL A 277 -1.80 5.43 15.51
CA VAL A 277 -1.63 6.83 15.95
C VAL A 277 -0.90 6.91 17.28
N LEU A 278 -1.30 6.07 18.26
CA LEU A 278 -0.67 6.03 19.58
C LEU A 278 0.80 5.60 19.52
N THR A 279 1.16 4.71 18.59
CA THR A 279 2.56 4.31 18.39
C THR A 279 3.39 5.48 17.87
N LEU A 280 2.88 6.25 16.91
CA LEU A 280 3.54 7.44 16.40
C LEU A 280 3.67 8.52 17.50
N ALA A 281 2.61 8.73 18.28
CA ALA A 281 2.60 9.65 19.43
C ALA A 281 3.65 9.26 20.48
N LYS A 282 3.78 7.98 20.80
CA LYS A 282 4.86 7.44 21.66
C LYS A 282 6.25 7.76 21.10
N LEU A 283 6.45 7.60 19.79
CA LEU A 283 7.74 7.92 19.16
C LEU A 283 8.06 9.42 19.21
N VAL A 284 7.05 10.27 19.07
CA VAL A 284 7.17 11.72 19.24
C VAL A 284 7.55 12.07 20.69
N ALA A 285 6.83 11.52 21.68
CA ALA A 285 7.16 11.70 23.11
C ALA A 285 8.59 11.29 23.46
N GLN A 286 9.08 10.22 22.82
CA GLN A 286 10.44 9.71 22.96
C GLN A 286 11.49 10.52 22.17
N ARG A 287 11.08 11.56 21.44
CA ARG A 287 11.94 12.37 20.55
C ARG A 287 12.65 11.55 19.45
N ARG A 288 12.08 10.41 19.08
CA ARG A 288 12.52 9.57 17.96
C ARG A 288 11.87 10.00 16.65
N LEU A 289 10.81 10.80 16.71
CA LEU A 289 10.07 11.32 15.59
C LEU A 289 9.67 12.76 15.90
N ARG A 290 9.73 13.67 14.94
CA ARG A 290 9.25 15.06 15.12
C ARG A 290 7.75 15.12 14.89
N ALA A 291 7.02 15.83 15.72
CA ALA A 291 5.58 16.00 15.59
C ALA A 291 5.18 16.60 14.23
N GLU A 292 5.99 17.50 13.69
CA GLU A 292 5.78 18.17 12.40
C GLU A 292 5.91 17.23 11.18
N ASP A 293 6.62 16.10 11.34
CA ASP A 293 6.76 15.09 10.29
C ASP A 293 5.52 14.18 10.16
N VAL A 294 4.62 14.23 11.16
CA VAL A 294 3.42 13.37 11.21
C VAL A 294 2.19 14.20 10.94
N LYS A 295 1.35 13.72 10.02
CA LYS A 295 0.01 14.24 9.75
C LYS A 295 -1.01 13.13 9.97
N VAL A 296 -1.98 13.39 10.82
CA VAL A 296 -3.11 12.47 11.05
C VAL A 296 -4.37 13.15 10.60
N TYR A 297 -5.17 12.46 9.79
CA TYR A 297 -6.46 12.95 9.31
C TYR A 297 -7.55 11.97 9.70
N TYR A 298 -8.56 12.49 10.42
CA TYR A 298 -9.77 11.74 10.73
C TYR A 298 -10.78 11.91 9.60
N PHE A 299 -11.19 10.79 9.00
CA PHE A 299 -12.06 10.73 7.84
C PHE A 299 -13.50 10.43 8.23
N THR A 300 -14.42 11.27 7.77
CA THR A 300 -15.88 11.06 7.83
C THR A 300 -16.49 11.15 6.44
N ARG A 301 -17.75 10.72 6.32
CA ARG A 301 -18.48 10.76 5.04
C ARG A 301 -19.96 11.04 5.26
N GLU A 302 -20.39 12.32 5.03
CA GLU A 302 -21.80 12.74 5.07
C GLU A 302 -22.06 13.94 4.15
N PRO A 303 -22.61 13.75 2.98
CA PRO A 303 -22.62 12.58 2.08
C PRO A 303 -21.28 12.37 1.41
N TRP A 304 -20.40 13.38 1.43
CA TRP A 304 -19.07 13.40 0.82
C TRP A 304 -17.99 13.29 1.89
N ILE A 305 -16.82 12.87 1.45
CA ILE A 305 -15.66 12.75 2.33
C ILE A 305 -15.27 14.10 2.90
N ARG A 306 -15.04 14.10 4.20
CA ARG A 306 -14.34 15.17 4.94
C ARG A 306 -13.14 14.54 5.64
N ALA A 307 -12.08 15.31 5.78
CA ALA A 307 -10.90 14.91 6.53
C ALA A 307 -10.49 16.07 7.44
N GLU A 308 -10.43 15.83 8.72
CA GLU A 308 -10.03 16.79 9.73
C GLU A 308 -8.67 16.41 10.28
N GLU A 309 -7.75 17.37 10.37
CA GLU A 309 -6.43 17.11 10.93
C GLU A 309 -6.52 16.90 12.44
N VAL A 310 -5.96 15.81 12.92
CA VAL A 310 -5.80 15.47 14.33
C VAL A 310 -4.34 15.66 14.71
N LYS A 311 -4.06 16.52 15.68
CA LYS A 311 -2.69 16.89 16.02
C LYS A 311 -2.06 15.91 17.00
N ILE A 312 -0.79 15.57 16.74
CA ILE A 312 0.11 15.00 17.73
C ILE A 312 1.02 16.15 18.21
N PHE A 313 0.98 16.43 19.50
CA PHE A 313 1.80 17.49 20.09
C PHE A 313 3.23 16.99 20.38
N PRO A 314 4.19 17.92 20.57
CA PRO A 314 5.60 17.53 20.78
C PRO A 314 5.86 16.69 22.05
N ASP A 315 4.97 16.69 23.01
CA ASP A 315 5.00 15.86 24.20
C ASP A 315 4.39 14.46 23.99
N GLY A 316 3.90 14.18 22.77
CA GLY A 316 3.22 12.94 22.41
C GLY A 316 1.73 12.90 22.76
N THR A 317 1.16 13.98 23.26
CA THR A 317 -0.29 14.07 23.42
C THR A 317 -0.97 14.07 22.06
N VAL A 318 -2.09 13.36 21.95
CA VAL A 318 -2.91 13.30 20.74
C VAL A 318 -4.18 14.09 20.97
N GLU A 319 -4.55 14.93 20.01
CA GLU A 319 -5.87 15.53 19.98
C GLU A 319 -6.94 14.44 19.90
N LYS A 320 -8.13 14.71 20.46
CA LYS A 320 -9.19 13.70 20.56
C LYS A 320 -9.55 13.10 19.19
N LEU A 321 -9.61 11.77 19.13
CA LEU A 321 -10.18 11.02 18.02
C LEU A 321 -11.69 10.84 18.29
N PRO A 322 -12.60 11.24 17.40
CA PRO A 322 -14.04 11.19 17.64
C PRO A 322 -14.58 9.82 18.05
N ASP A 323 -14.14 8.73 17.41
CA ASP A 323 -14.58 7.37 17.70
C ASP A 323 -14.20 6.88 19.10
N TRP A 324 -13.15 7.46 19.71
CA TRP A 324 -12.70 7.08 21.05
C TRP A 324 -13.68 7.50 22.14
N GLU A 325 -14.29 8.68 21.99
CA GLU A 325 -15.29 9.16 22.96
C GLU A 325 -16.54 8.31 22.92
N GLU A 326 -17.01 7.96 21.70
CA GLU A 326 -18.21 7.14 21.54
C GLU A 326 -18.00 5.72 22.04
N ALA A 327 -16.85 5.10 21.70
CA ALA A 327 -16.52 3.77 22.18
C ALA A 327 -16.36 3.71 23.71
N THR A 328 -15.68 4.70 24.30
CA THR A 328 -15.50 4.77 25.77
C THR A 328 -16.83 5.03 26.48
N ALA A 329 -17.65 5.93 25.95
CA ALA A 329 -18.98 6.22 26.53
C ALA A 329 -19.96 5.03 26.42
N THR A 330 -19.72 4.11 25.49
CA THR A 330 -20.55 2.91 25.31
C THR A 330 -20.11 1.75 26.23
N LEU A 331 -18.83 1.74 26.65
CA LEU A 331 -18.25 0.68 27.47
C LEU A 331 -18.37 0.93 28.99
N PHE A 332 -18.56 2.16 29.40
CA PHE A 332 -18.66 2.64 30.79
C PHE A 332 -19.89 3.50 31.01
#